data_b1f7d8be7e17e2797c63593f83b1b2e9
#
_entry.id   b1f7d8be7e17e2797c63593f83b1b2e9
#
_cell.length_a   1.000
_cell.length_b   1.000
_cell.length_c   1.000
_cell.angle_alpha   90.00
_cell.angle_beta   90.00
_cell.angle_gamma   90.00
#
_symmetry.space_group_name_H-M   'P 1'
#
loop_
_entity.id
_entity.type
_entity.pdbx_description
1 polymer ?
#
loop_
_entity_poly.entity_id
_entity_poly.type
_entity_poly.pdbx_seq_one_letter_code
_entity_poly.pdbx_strand_id
1 'polypeptide(L)'
;IDFAADIIEKYKLIYAEDAVHEEAFEDMTELTAKFPKTLITGDDLTVTNKQILTKAIGLKSCNAAILKVNQAGSLYDALEFADVANQNNIRLITSHRSGESTDSQISHIGLATKSKMLKVGVVGGERVAKLNELIRLSEHDLIRGMAEI
;
A
#
# COMPACT_ATOMS: atom_id res chain seq x y z
N ILE A 1 2.34 -15.68 14.10
CA ILE A 1 1.40 -14.62 14.56
C ILE A 1 1.94 -13.95 15.81
N ASP A 2 2.20 -14.67 16.92
CA ASP A 2 2.57 -14.11 18.23
C ASP A 2 3.73 -13.11 18.17
N PHE A 3 4.81 -13.47 17.48
CA PHE A 3 5.96 -12.58 17.33
C PHE A 3 5.59 -11.26 16.60
N ALA A 4 4.80 -11.35 15.54
CA ALA A 4 4.34 -10.15 14.82
C ALA A 4 3.43 -9.28 15.70
N ALA A 5 2.52 -9.93 16.43
CA ALA A 5 1.63 -9.24 17.36
C ALA A 5 2.40 -8.53 18.49
N ASP A 6 3.40 -9.20 19.08
CA ASP A 6 4.25 -8.61 20.11
C ASP A 6 5.01 -7.38 19.64
N ILE A 7 5.53 -7.42 18.40
CA ILE A 7 6.24 -6.28 17.81
C ILE A 7 5.28 -5.12 17.55
N ILE A 8 4.11 -5.38 16.95
CA ILE A 8 3.09 -4.36 16.69
C ILE A 8 2.70 -3.66 17.99
N GLU A 9 2.40 -4.43 19.03
CA GLU A 9 1.96 -3.90 20.32
C GLU A 9 3.08 -3.15 21.04
N LYS A 10 4.26 -3.76 21.15
CA LYS A 10 5.41 -3.21 21.87
C LYS A 10 5.87 -1.87 21.33
N TYR A 11 5.91 -1.76 19.98
CA TYR A 11 6.39 -0.55 19.32
C TYR A 11 5.27 0.37 18.83
N LYS A 12 4.01 0.01 19.10
CA LYS A 12 2.82 0.76 18.68
C LYS A 12 2.85 1.07 17.18
N LEU A 13 3.12 0.04 16.39
CA LEU A 13 3.25 0.21 14.94
C LEU A 13 1.92 0.67 14.34
N ILE A 14 2.00 1.68 13.48
CA ILE A 14 0.86 2.14 12.68
C ILE A 14 0.76 1.40 11.35
N TYR A 15 1.80 0.66 10.98
CA TYR A 15 1.92 -0.05 9.71
C TYR A 15 2.73 -1.34 9.89
N ALA A 16 2.22 -2.44 9.36
CA ALA A 16 2.90 -3.73 9.29
C ALA A 16 2.58 -4.38 7.94
N GLU A 17 3.62 -4.73 7.19
CA GLU A 17 3.53 -5.30 5.85
C GLU A 17 3.94 -6.76 5.88
N ASP A 18 3.14 -7.64 5.26
CA ASP A 18 3.38 -9.08 5.13
C ASP A 18 3.92 -9.70 6.43
N ALA A 19 3.20 -9.44 7.52
CA ALA A 19 3.63 -9.82 8.86
C ALA A 19 3.68 -11.34 9.09
N VAL A 20 3.11 -12.12 8.17
CA VAL A 20 3.12 -13.58 8.11
C VAL A 20 3.34 -14.03 6.66
N HIS A 21 3.36 -15.34 6.41
CA HIS A 21 3.55 -15.91 5.08
C HIS A 21 2.48 -15.42 4.08
N GLU A 22 2.86 -15.23 2.83
CA GLU A 22 2.02 -14.69 1.74
C GLU A 22 0.74 -15.49 1.44
N GLU A 23 0.69 -16.77 1.80
CA GLU A 23 -0.50 -17.61 1.66
C GLU A 23 -1.32 -17.74 2.96
N ALA A 24 -0.85 -17.18 4.07
CA ALA A 24 -1.47 -17.29 5.39
C ALA A 24 -2.58 -16.24 5.60
N PHE A 25 -3.64 -16.31 4.78
CA PHE A 25 -4.77 -15.36 4.84
C PHE A 25 -5.46 -15.35 6.20
N GLU A 26 -5.61 -16.52 6.83
CA GLU A 26 -6.25 -16.68 8.14
C GLU A 26 -5.43 -15.99 9.24
N ASP A 27 -4.11 -16.16 9.21
CA ASP A 27 -3.20 -15.51 10.16
C ASP A 27 -3.22 -13.99 10.03
N MET A 28 -3.25 -13.50 8.78
CA MET A 28 -3.43 -12.07 8.51
C MET A 28 -4.79 -11.57 9.00
N THR A 29 -5.84 -12.39 8.88
CA THR A 29 -7.19 -12.06 9.39
C THR A 29 -7.15 -11.88 10.89
N GLU A 30 -6.48 -12.76 11.63
CA GLU A 30 -6.33 -12.68 13.07
C GLU A 30 -5.58 -11.39 13.49
N LEU A 31 -4.46 -11.09 12.80
CA LEU A 31 -3.72 -9.85 13.06
C LEU A 31 -4.55 -8.60 12.77
N THR A 32 -5.28 -8.59 11.65
CA THR A 32 -6.14 -7.46 11.27
C THR A 32 -7.24 -7.23 12.30
N ALA A 33 -7.85 -8.29 12.82
CA ALA A 33 -8.86 -8.21 13.86
C ALA A 33 -8.29 -7.72 15.21
N LYS A 34 -7.07 -8.17 15.56
CA LYS A 34 -6.39 -7.80 16.80
C LYS A 34 -5.92 -6.34 16.79
N PHE A 35 -5.51 -5.81 15.64
CA PHE A 35 -4.93 -4.47 15.49
C PHE A 35 -5.70 -3.59 14.51
N PRO A 36 -6.96 -3.22 14.80
CA PRO A 36 -7.82 -2.49 13.84
C PRO A 36 -7.35 -1.06 13.54
N LYS A 37 -6.43 -0.52 14.35
CA LYS A 37 -5.83 0.81 14.14
C LYS A 37 -4.49 0.77 13.43
N THR A 38 -3.89 -0.40 13.25
CA THR A 38 -2.66 -0.60 12.50
C THR A 38 -3.02 -0.95 11.06
N LEU A 39 -2.30 -0.40 10.10
CA LEU A 39 -2.40 -0.83 8.70
C LEU A 39 -1.74 -2.20 8.56
N ILE A 40 -2.54 -3.26 8.66
CA ILE A 40 -2.11 -4.62 8.34
C ILE A 40 -2.20 -4.77 6.83
N THR A 41 -1.03 -4.76 6.20
CA THR A 41 -0.88 -4.49 4.78
C THR A 41 -0.44 -5.74 4.02
N GLY A 42 -1.16 -6.09 2.96
CA GLY A 42 -0.73 -7.13 2.03
C GLY A 42 0.07 -6.53 0.86
N ASP A 43 1.29 -7.00 0.68
CA ASP A 43 2.12 -6.82 -0.52
C ASP A 43 2.15 -8.16 -1.30
N ASP A 44 2.93 -9.11 -0.84
CA ASP A 44 3.01 -10.45 -1.45
C ASP A 44 1.72 -11.25 -1.26
N LEU A 45 0.95 -10.98 -0.21
CA LEU A 45 -0.39 -11.51 -0.01
C LEU A 45 -1.35 -11.19 -1.15
N THR A 46 -1.24 -9.99 -1.77
CA THR A 46 -2.20 -9.51 -2.78
C THR A 46 -1.61 -9.36 -4.18
N VAL A 47 -0.29 -9.22 -4.29
CA VAL A 47 0.51 -9.07 -5.52
C VAL A 47 -0.09 -8.10 -6.54
N THR A 48 -0.75 -7.04 -6.08
CA THR A 48 -1.51 -6.09 -6.91
C THR A 48 -2.49 -6.79 -7.86
N ASN A 49 -3.06 -7.91 -7.42
CA ASN A 49 -4.03 -8.69 -8.19
C ASN A 49 -5.44 -8.49 -7.64
N LYS A 50 -6.36 -8.03 -8.49
CA LYS A 50 -7.74 -7.72 -8.15
C LYS A 50 -8.50 -8.92 -7.56
N GLN A 51 -8.30 -10.11 -8.11
CA GLN A 51 -9.01 -11.33 -7.68
C GLN A 51 -8.51 -11.77 -6.29
N ILE A 52 -7.19 -11.69 -6.07
CA ILE A 52 -6.58 -12.03 -4.78
C ILE A 52 -6.99 -11.00 -3.71
N LEU A 53 -7.00 -9.71 -4.06
CA LEU A 53 -7.50 -8.68 -3.16
C LEU A 53 -8.98 -8.92 -2.79
N THR A 54 -9.82 -9.30 -3.74
CA THR A 54 -11.24 -9.63 -3.47
C THR A 54 -11.36 -10.79 -2.48
N LYS A 55 -10.52 -11.81 -2.61
CA LYS A 55 -10.43 -12.91 -1.64
C LYS A 55 -10.02 -12.39 -0.25
N ALA A 56 -8.94 -11.59 -0.18
CA ALA A 56 -8.45 -11.01 1.07
C ALA A 56 -9.52 -10.17 1.78
N ILE A 57 -10.28 -9.37 1.02
CA ILE A 57 -11.41 -8.58 1.52
C ILE A 57 -12.49 -9.49 2.11
N GLY A 58 -12.88 -10.55 1.39
CA GLY A 58 -13.89 -11.52 1.85
C GLY A 58 -13.50 -12.20 3.16
N LEU A 59 -12.23 -12.48 3.36
CA LEU A 59 -11.66 -13.06 4.57
C LEU A 59 -11.30 -12.01 5.64
N LYS A 60 -11.32 -10.72 5.30
CA LYS A 60 -10.83 -9.60 6.14
C LYS A 60 -9.35 -9.75 6.51
N SER A 61 -8.54 -10.28 5.61
CA SER A 61 -7.13 -10.60 5.87
C SER A 61 -6.24 -9.37 5.94
N CYS A 62 -6.65 -8.24 5.37
CA CYS A 62 -5.89 -6.99 5.46
C CYS A 62 -6.85 -5.79 5.45
N ASN A 63 -6.39 -4.66 5.97
CA ASN A 63 -7.09 -3.37 5.90
C ASN A 63 -6.33 -2.34 5.06
N ALA A 64 -5.17 -2.74 4.53
CA ALA A 64 -4.38 -1.98 3.58
C ALA A 64 -3.72 -2.92 2.55
N ALA A 65 -3.36 -2.39 1.37
CA ALA A 65 -2.73 -3.16 0.31
C ALA A 65 -1.73 -2.30 -0.47
N ILE A 66 -0.64 -2.94 -0.93
CA ILE A 66 0.37 -2.32 -1.79
C ILE A 66 -0.10 -2.34 -3.24
N LEU A 67 0.06 -1.20 -3.92
CA LEU A 67 -0.15 -1.06 -5.35
C LEU A 67 1.19 -0.89 -6.05
N LYS A 68 1.54 -1.83 -6.91
CA LYS A 68 2.74 -1.84 -7.76
C LYS A 68 2.33 -2.06 -9.22
N VAL A 69 2.35 -1.02 -10.05
CA VAL A 69 1.86 -1.07 -11.43
C VAL A 69 2.52 -2.17 -12.26
N ASN A 70 3.84 -2.33 -12.13
CA ASN A 70 4.56 -3.36 -12.88
C ASN A 70 4.29 -4.80 -12.39
N GLN A 71 3.74 -4.97 -11.20
CA GLN A 71 3.30 -6.27 -10.69
C GLN A 71 1.91 -6.61 -11.25
N ALA A 72 1.03 -5.62 -11.38
CA ALA A 72 -0.25 -5.77 -12.06
C ALA A 72 -0.10 -6.09 -13.57
N GLY A 73 0.98 -5.59 -14.17
CA GLY A 73 1.29 -5.80 -15.60
C GLY A 73 0.82 -4.67 -16.51
N SER A 74 -0.23 -3.95 -16.16
CA SER A 74 -0.70 -2.77 -16.86
C SER A 74 -1.21 -1.70 -15.89
N LEU A 75 -1.25 -0.45 -16.36
CA LEU A 75 -1.88 0.63 -15.58
C LEU A 75 -3.38 0.38 -15.39
N TYR A 76 -4.03 -0.21 -16.40
CA TYR A 76 -5.45 -0.55 -16.32
C TYR A 76 -5.73 -1.53 -15.17
N ASP A 77 -4.98 -2.63 -15.09
CA ASP A 77 -5.15 -3.62 -14.01
C ASP A 77 -4.85 -3.02 -12.63
N ALA A 78 -3.84 -2.15 -12.55
CA ALA A 78 -3.52 -1.43 -11.32
C ALA A 78 -4.66 -0.49 -10.88
N LEU A 79 -5.31 0.19 -11.82
CA LEU A 79 -6.47 1.04 -11.53
C LEU A 79 -7.69 0.20 -11.12
N GLU A 80 -7.96 -0.94 -11.76
CA GLU A 80 -9.02 -1.86 -11.32
C GLU A 80 -8.78 -2.39 -9.90
N PHE A 81 -7.52 -2.73 -9.58
CA PHE A 81 -7.14 -3.11 -8.22
C PHE A 81 -7.43 -1.97 -7.22
N ALA A 82 -7.05 -0.74 -7.59
CA ALA A 82 -7.27 0.44 -6.76
C ALA A 82 -8.77 0.74 -6.56
N ASP A 83 -9.59 0.56 -7.59
CA ASP A 83 -11.03 0.74 -7.50
C ASP A 83 -11.66 -0.26 -6.53
N VAL A 84 -11.28 -1.54 -6.61
CA VAL A 84 -11.75 -2.57 -5.66
C VAL A 84 -11.34 -2.23 -4.24
N ALA A 85 -10.09 -1.81 -4.02
CA ALA A 85 -9.60 -1.40 -2.71
C ALA A 85 -10.40 -0.23 -2.14
N ASN A 86 -10.57 0.84 -2.92
CA ASN A 86 -11.30 2.04 -2.50
C ASN A 86 -12.77 1.77 -2.20
N GLN A 87 -13.45 0.95 -3.01
CA GLN A 87 -14.85 0.57 -2.79
C GLN A 87 -15.06 -0.25 -1.51
N ASN A 88 -14.02 -0.91 -1.02
CA ASN A 88 -14.06 -1.78 0.17
C ASN A 88 -13.31 -1.21 1.38
N ASN A 89 -12.96 0.08 1.36
CA ASN A 89 -12.23 0.78 2.43
C ASN A 89 -10.85 0.16 2.74
N ILE A 90 -10.23 -0.51 1.78
CA ILE A 90 -8.82 -0.93 1.88
C ILE A 90 -7.94 0.27 1.56
N ARG A 91 -7.05 0.61 2.47
CA ARG A 91 -6.13 1.74 2.29
C ARG A 91 -5.00 1.36 1.35
N LEU A 92 -4.80 2.16 0.30
CA LEU A 92 -3.76 1.91 -0.68
C LEU A 92 -2.44 2.56 -0.29
N ILE A 93 -1.35 1.84 -0.55
CA ILE A 93 0.01 2.33 -0.51
C ILE A 93 0.62 2.11 -1.89
N THR A 94 0.85 3.17 -2.65
CA THR A 94 1.54 3.05 -3.94
C THR A 94 3.04 2.90 -3.71
N SER A 95 3.65 1.90 -4.33
CA SER A 95 5.05 1.56 -4.08
C SER A 95 5.87 1.51 -5.36
N HIS A 96 7.14 1.92 -5.23
CA HIS A 96 8.17 1.65 -6.20
C HIS A 96 8.63 0.18 -6.13
N ARG A 97 9.56 -0.19 -7.00
CA ARG A 97 10.31 -1.46 -6.95
C ARG A 97 11.80 -1.17 -6.71
N SER A 98 12.55 -2.22 -6.39
CA SER A 98 14.01 -2.10 -6.16
C SER A 98 14.78 -1.63 -7.40
N GLY A 99 14.37 -2.05 -8.59
CA GLY A 99 14.94 -1.65 -9.89
C GLY A 99 14.18 -0.48 -10.52
N GLU A 100 14.26 0.70 -9.89
CA GLU A 100 13.55 1.91 -10.34
C GLU A 100 14.36 2.76 -11.31
N SER A 101 13.65 3.52 -12.13
CA SER A 101 14.16 4.61 -12.97
C SER A 101 13.96 5.96 -12.28
N THR A 102 14.50 7.03 -12.88
CA THR A 102 14.35 8.40 -12.39
C THR A 102 13.02 9.05 -12.78
N ASP A 103 12.06 8.30 -13.35
CA ASP A 103 10.71 8.83 -13.57
C ASP A 103 9.96 9.05 -12.25
N SER A 104 8.90 9.82 -12.31
CA SER A 104 8.11 10.21 -11.13
C SER A 104 6.65 9.76 -11.20
N GLN A 105 6.31 8.87 -12.13
CA GLN A 105 4.91 8.53 -12.43
C GLN A 105 4.16 7.93 -11.26
N ILE A 106 4.82 7.16 -10.37
CA ILE A 106 4.14 6.58 -9.21
C ILE A 106 3.60 7.64 -8.24
N SER A 107 4.15 8.85 -8.23
CA SER A 107 3.61 9.97 -7.44
C SER A 107 2.25 10.41 -7.96
N HIS A 108 2.09 10.50 -9.29
CA HIS A 108 0.80 10.80 -9.92
C HIS A 108 -0.20 9.67 -9.72
N ILE A 109 0.25 8.41 -9.88
CA ILE A 109 -0.60 7.23 -9.67
C ILE A 109 -1.08 7.16 -8.23
N GLY A 110 -0.20 7.43 -7.26
CA GLY A 110 -0.58 7.47 -5.85
C GLY A 110 -1.69 8.47 -5.57
N LEU A 111 -1.61 9.67 -6.13
CA LEU A 111 -2.68 10.67 -6.02
C LEU A 111 -3.96 10.24 -6.74
N ALA A 112 -3.84 9.76 -7.97
CA ALA A 112 -5.00 9.34 -8.78
C ALA A 112 -5.76 8.17 -8.14
N THR A 113 -5.06 7.24 -7.48
CA THR A 113 -5.66 6.09 -6.80
C THR A 113 -6.07 6.38 -5.36
N LYS A 114 -5.91 7.61 -4.88
CA LYS A 114 -6.20 8.04 -3.50
C LYS A 114 -5.39 7.26 -2.46
N SER A 115 -4.17 6.87 -2.81
CA SER A 115 -3.26 6.18 -1.89
C SER A 115 -2.96 7.04 -0.67
N LYS A 116 -2.97 6.40 0.49
CA LYS A 116 -2.68 7.07 1.77
C LYS A 116 -1.20 7.32 1.98
N MET A 117 -0.37 6.52 1.35
CA MET A 117 1.09 6.58 1.47
C MET A 117 1.75 6.33 0.11
N LEU A 118 2.94 6.88 -0.05
CA LEU A 118 3.88 6.50 -1.09
C LEU A 118 5.06 5.76 -0.44
N LYS A 119 5.27 4.50 -0.79
CA LYS A 119 6.38 3.68 -0.31
C LYS A 119 7.55 3.84 -1.28
N VAL A 120 8.51 4.67 -0.91
CA VAL A 120 9.71 4.97 -1.72
C VAL A 120 10.90 5.24 -0.80
N GLY A 121 12.13 4.93 -1.24
CA GLY A 121 13.32 5.28 -0.49
C GLY A 121 13.66 6.77 -0.60
N VAL A 122 14.60 7.21 0.22
CA VAL A 122 15.03 8.62 0.30
C VAL A 122 16.47 8.84 -0.20
N VAL A 123 17.15 7.79 -0.63
CA VAL A 123 18.54 7.82 -1.12
C VAL A 123 18.58 7.28 -2.55
N GLY A 124 19.28 7.97 -3.43
CA GLY A 124 19.37 7.68 -4.85
C GLY A 124 18.45 8.56 -5.70
N GLY A 125 18.91 8.95 -6.88
CA GLY A 125 18.18 9.86 -7.77
C GLY A 125 16.82 9.30 -8.21
N GLU A 126 16.74 7.99 -8.43
CA GLU A 126 15.54 7.27 -8.81
C GLU A 126 14.45 7.30 -7.72
N ARG A 127 14.83 7.49 -6.47
CA ARG A 127 13.91 7.59 -5.33
C ARG A 127 13.52 9.04 -5.05
N VAL A 128 14.53 9.92 -5.00
CA VAL A 128 14.34 11.36 -4.75
C VAL A 128 13.48 12.01 -5.83
N ALA A 129 13.55 11.55 -7.08
CA ALA A 129 12.70 12.04 -8.17
C ALA A 129 11.20 11.96 -7.82
N LYS A 130 10.75 10.87 -7.18
CA LYS A 130 9.36 10.69 -6.78
C LYS A 130 8.96 11.63 -5.64
N LEU A 131 9.86 11.84 -4.68
CA LEU A 131 9.62 12.76 -3.55
C LEU A 131 9.58 14.21 -4.02
N ASN A 132 10.51 14.62 -4.89
CA ASN A 132 10.50 15.95 -5.49
C ASN A 132 9.22 16.20 -6.28
N GLU A 133 8.71 15.18 -6.98
CA GLU A 133 7.45 15.29 -7.69
C GLU A 133 6.25 15.45 -6.75
N LEU A 134 6.22 14.76 -5.61
CA LEU A 134 5.19 14.99 -4.60
C LEU A 134 5.23 16.42 -4.06
N ILE A 135 6.43 16.98 -3.82
CA ILE A 135 6.60 18.36 -3.41
C ILE A 135 6.03 19.31 -4.48
N ARG A 136 6.41 19.11 -5.76
CA ARG A 136 5.88 19.89 -6.88
C ARG A 136 4.35 19.79 -6.99
N LEU A 137 3.81 18.59 -6.83
CA LEU A 137 2.36 18.36 -6.88
C LEU A 137 1.64 18.99 -5.69
N SER A 138 2.27 19.08 -4.52
CA SER A 138 1.67 19.70 -3.33
C SER A 138 1.40 21.21 -3.50
N GLU A 139 2.05 21.85 -4.45
CA GLU A 139 1.82 23.27 -4.81
C GLU A 139 0.60 23.47 -5.71
N HIS A 140 -0.02 22.39 -6.20
CA HIS A 140 -1.17 22.48 -7.08
C HIS A 140 -2.46 22.76 -6.30
N ASP A 141 -3.29 23.68 -6.77
CA ASP A 141 -4.53 24.16 -6.10
C ASP A 141 -5.53 23.06 -5.74
N LEU A 142 -5.50 21.91 -6.41
CA LEU A 142 -6.37 20.77 -6.11
C LEU A 142 -5.88 19.93 -4.92
N ILE A 143 -4.65 20.09 -4.48
CA ILE A 143 -4.08 19.36 -3.35
C ILE A 143 -4.37 20.13 -2.06
N ARG A 144 -5.07 19.48 -1.13
CA ARG A 144 -5.52 20.10 0.12
C ARG A 144 -4.63 19.84 1.32
N GLY A 145 -3.66 18.93 1.19
CA GLY A 145 -2.75 18.54 2.28
C GLY A 145 -2.37 17.06 2.24
N MET A 146 -1.73 16.62 3.31
CA MET A 146 -1.35 15.22 3.49
C MET A 146 -2.58 14.35 3.78
N ALA A 147 -2.51 13.09 3.37
CA ALA A 147 -3.55 12.12 3.68
C ALA A 147 -3.54 11.77 5.18
N GLU A 148 -4.71 11.60 5.75
CA GLU A 148 -4.85 11.03 7.09
C GLU A 148 -4.77 9.49 7.01
N ILE A 149 -4.02 8.88 7.92
CA ILE A 149 -3.77 7.43 8.00
C ILE A 149 -4.69 6.78 9.04
#